data_6795bfc9df4bdf77430be1d7148bceb7
#
_entry.id   6795bfc9df4bdf77430be1d7148bceb7
#
_cell.length_a   1.000
_cell.length_b   1.000
_cell.length_c   1.000
_cell.angle_alpha   90.00
_cell.angle_beta   90.00
_cell.angle_gamma   90.00
#
_symmetry.space_group_name_H-M   'P 1'
#
loop_
_entity.id
_entity.type
_entity.pdbx_description
1 polymer ?
#
loop_
_entity_poly.entity_id
_entity_poly.type
_entity_poly.pdbx_seq_one_letter_code
_entity_poly.pdbx_strand_id
1 'polypeptide(L)'
;MNRLRTLIVDDESLARRGLRLRLQKFPRIDIVGECQNGREALAAVAGLQAELLFLDIQMPGMDGFEVVRRLQGDAMPMVVFVTAFDHYALEAFEVHAV
;
A
#
# COMPACT_ATOMS: atom_id res chain seq x y z
N MET A 1 -6.56 21.95 1.17
CA MET A 1 -7.07 20.57 1.20
C MET A 1 -5.95 19.63 1.54
N ASN A 2 -6.17 18.77 2.52
CA ASN A 2 -5.16 17.83 2.94
C ASN A 2 -5.00 16.69 1.94
N ARG A 3 -3.76 16.39 1.61
CA ARG A 3 -3.43 15.26 0.75
C ARG A 3 -2.95 14.10 1.63
N LEU A 4 -3.26 12.89 1.20
CA LEU A 4 -2.85 11.69 1.92
C LEU A 4 -1.47 11.25 1.46
N ARG A 5 -0.53 11.18 2.37
CA ARG A 5 0.81 10.68 2.08
C ARG A 5 0.71 9.18 1.88
N THR A 6 1.00 8.75 0.68
CA THR A 6 0.65 7.41 0.21
C THR A 6 1.89 6.64 -0.23
N LEU A 7 1.95 5.37 0.14
CA LEU A 7 2.98 4.45 -0.34
C LEU A 7 2.34 3.36 -1.19
N ILE A 8 3.07 2.93 -2.20
CA ILE A 8 2.72 1.78 -3.02
C ILE A 8 3.73 0.68 -2.73
N VAL A 9 3.26 -0.50 -2.33
CA VAL A 9 4.12 -1.62 -1.99
C VAL A 9 3.75 -2.83 -2.83
N ASP A 10 4.66 -3.25 -3.69
CA ASP A 10 4.48 -4.39 -4.58
C ASP A 10 5.87 -4.81 -5.06
N ASP A 11 6.13 -6.11 -5.13
CA ASP A 11 7.42 -6.60 -5.56
C ASP A 11 7.64 -6.48 -7.07
N GLU A 12 6.59 -6.21 -7.84
CA GLU A 12 6.69 -6.08 -9.29
C GLU A 12 6.62 -4.61 -9.71
N SER A 13 7.66 -4.18 -10.42
CA SER A 13 7.75 -2.77 -10.86
C SER A 13 6.62 -2.37 -11.79
N LEU A 14 6.18 -3.28 -12.67
CA LEU A 14 5.08 -2.97 -13.58
C LEU A 14 3.77 -2.78 -12.84
N ALA A 15 3.54 -3.56 -11.80
CA ALA A 15 2.34 -3.40 -10.97
C ALA A 15 2.35 -2.05 -10.25
N ARG A 16 3.50 -1.66 -9.70
CA ARG A 16 3.63 -0.35 -9.05
C ARG A 16 3.37 0.79 -10.04
N ARG A 17 3.92 0.67 -11.24
CA ARG A 17 3.75 1.68 -12.27
C ARG A 17 2.29 1.82 -12.68
N GLY A 18 1.62 0.70 -12.89
CA GLY A 18 0.21 0.71 -13.27
C GLY A 18 -0.66 1.33 -12.20
N LEU A 19 -0.41 1.01 -10.94
CA LEU A 19 -1.16 1.58 -9.85
C LEU A 19 -0.89 3.08 -9.73
N ARG A 20 0.36 3.50 -9.86
CA ARG A 20 0.70 4.92 -9.82
C ARG A 20 -0.08 5.70 -10.89
N LEU A 21 -0.16 5.17 -12.10
CA LEU A 21 -0.89 5.83 -13.18
C LEU A 21 -2.38 5.97 -12.84
N ARG A 22 -2.97 4.94 -12.25
CA ARG A 22 -4.38 4.99 -11.85
C ARG A 22 -4.61 6.00 -10.73
N LEU A 23 -3.69 6.07 -9.77
CA LEU A 23 -3.85 6.96 -8.63
C LEU A 23 -3.65 8.43 -8.98
N GLN A 24 -3.02 8.72 -10.10
CA GLN A 24 -2.84 10.11 -10.54
C GLN A 24 -4.16 10.83 -10.77
N LYS A 25 -5.23 10.10 -10.95
CA LYS A 25 -6.56 10.69 -11.12
C LYS A 25 -7.15 11.22 -9.83
N PHE A 26 -6.54 10.93 -8.71
CA PHE A 26 -7.07 11.30 -7.40
C PHE A 26 -6.18 12.37 -6.77
N PRO A 27 -6.58 13.64 -6.81
CA PRO A 27 -5.72 14.73 -6.34
C PRO A 27 -5.37 14.66 -4.86
N ARG A 28 -6.20 13.98 -4.07
CA ARG A 28 -5.92 13.83 -2.65
C ARG A 28 -4.83 12.82 -2.34
N ILE A 29 -4.48 11.98 -3.28
CA ILE A 29 -3.45 10.98 -3.09
C ILE A 29 -2.09 11.57 -3.49
N ASP A 30 -1.19 11.65 -2.52
CA ASP A 30 0.15 12.14 -2.73
C ASP A 30 1.11 10.96 -2.58
N ILE A 31 1.57 10.40 -3.69
CA ILE A 31 2.46 9.25 -3.67
C ILE A 31 3.84 9.70 -3.25
N VAL A 32 4.23 9.36 -2.02
CA VAL A 32 5.51 9.79 -1.45
C VAL A 32 6.60 8.74 -1.60
N GLY A 33 6.26 7.53 -2.00
CA GLY A 33 7.27 6.51 -2.23
C GLY A 33 6.68 5.22 -2.75
N GLU A 34 7.58 4.34 -3.21
CA GLU A 34 7.26 2.99 -3.64
C GLU A 34 8.23 2.04 -2.96
N CYS A 35 7.72 0.88 -2.57
CA CYS A 35 8.51 -0.16 -1.91
C CYS A 35 8.34 -1.47 -2.64
N GLN A 36 9.38 -2.30 -2.66
CA GLN A 36 9.35 -3.56 -3.38
C GLN A 36 9.28 -4.78 -2.46
N ASN A 37 9.25 -4.56 -1.16
CA ASN A 37 9.12 -5.66 -0.20
C ASN A 37 8.62 -5.12 1.14
N GLY A 38 8.26 -6.05 2.03
CA GLY A 38 7.70 -5.67 3.32
C GLY A 38 8.65 -4.92 4.22
N ARG A 39 9.93 -5.28 4.18
CA ARG A 39 10.94 -4.61 5.00
C ARG A 39 11.06 -3.14 4.63
N GLU A 40 11.11 -2.86 3.33
CA GLU A 40 11.13 -1.48 2.87
C GLU A 40 9.87 -0.73 3.28
N ALA A 41 8.72 -1.41 3.20
CA ALA A 41 7.46 -0.80 3.58
C ALA A 41 7.45 -0.38 5.04
N LEU A 42 7.92 -1.23 5.93
CA LEU A 42 7.96 -0.91 7.36
C LEU A 42 8.81 0.32 7.63
N ALA A 43 9.99 0.38 7.00
CA ALA A 43 10.87 1.52 7.18
C ALA A 43 10.27 2.79 6.58
N ALA A 44 9.65 2.68 5.42
CA ALA A 44 9.10 3.84 4.72
C ALA A 44 7.87 4.41 5.42
N VAL A 45 7.02 3.55 6.00
CA VAL A 45 5.86 4.04 6.76
C VAL A 45 6.31 4.96 7.89
N ALA A 46 7.32 4.55 8.62
CA ALA A 46 7.84 5.37 9.72
C ALA A 46 8.58 6.60 9.19
N GLY A 47 9.47 6.41 8.22
CA GLY A 47 10.34 7.48 7.75
C GLY A 47 9.62 8.56 6.96
N LEU A 48 8.60 8.17 6.21
CA LEU A 48 7.85 9.10 5.36
C LEU A 48 6.49 9.49 5.97
N GLN A 49 6.18 8.95 7.12
CA GLN A 49 4.91 9.23 7.82
C GLN A 49 3.72 8.98 6.90
N ALA A 50 3.67 7.78 6.34
CA ALA A 50 2.61 7.40 5.41
C ALA A 50 1.27 7.31 6.12
N GLU A 51 0.25 7.82 5.45
CA GLU A 51 -1.13 7.81 5.97
C GLU A 51 -1.97 6.78 5.24
N LEU A 52 -1.56 6.39 4.03
CA LEU A 52 -2.28 5.43 3.20
C LEU A 52 -1.28 4.49 2.54
N LEU A 53 -1.60 3.21 2.57
CA LEU A 53 -0.71 2.18 2.06
C LEU A 53 -1.47 1.29 1.09
N PHE A 54 -1.04 1.26 -0.17
CA PHE A 54 -1.51 0.27 -1.13
C PHE A 54 -0.54 -0.88 -1.10
N LEU A 55 -1.00 -2.04 -0.67
CA LEU A 55 -0.13 -3.14 -0.27
C LEU A 55 -0.52 -4.42 -0.98
N ASP A 56 0.43 -4.96 -1.73
CA ASP A 56 0.26 -6.27 -2.35
C ASP A 56 0.24 -7.35 -1.27
N ILE A 57 -0.66 -8.31 -1.42
CA ILE A 57 -0.77 -9.41 -0.48
C ILE A 57 0.38 -10.40 -0.67
N GLN A 58 0.66 -10.75 -1.92
CA GLN A 58 1.63 -11.81 -2.22
C GLN A 58 2.99 -11.22 -2.61
N MET A 59 3.90 -11.26 -1.67
CA MET A 59 5.27 -10.84 -1.89
C MET A 59 6.22 -11.88 -1.29
N PRO A 60 7.39 -12.12 -1.91
CA PRO A 60 8.36 -13.06 -1.35
C PRO A 60 8.83 -12.60 0.03
N GLY A 61 9.01 -13.56 0.91
CA GLY A 61 9.47 -13.29 2.27
C GLY A 61 8.33 -12.82 3.16
N MET A 62 8.19 -11.53 3.34
CA MET A 62 7.15 -10.96 4.17
C MET A 62 5.96 -10.58 3.29
N ASP A 63 4.82 -11.25 3.46
CA ASP A 63 3.62 -10.93 2.68
C ASP A 63 2.89 -9.71 3.26
N GLY A 64 1.83 -9.28 2.56
CA GLY A 64 1.08 -8.10 2.98
C GLY A 64 0.43 -8.22 4.35
N PHE A 65 -0.04 -9.40 4.71
CA PHE A 65 -0.64 -9.60 6.01
C PHE A 65 0.38 -9.48 7.13
N GLU A 66 1.59 -9.97 6.89
CA GLU A 66 2.67 -9.85 7.87
C GLU A 66 3.07 -8.39 8.06
N VAL A 67 3.11 -7.62 6.96
CA VAL A 67 3.39 -6.18 7.05
C VAL A 67 2.37 -5.50 7.98
N VAL A 68 1.08 -5.79 7.77
CA VAL A 68 0.03 -5.20 8.60
C VAL A 68 0.20 -5.59 10.06
N ARG A 69 0.51 -6.87 10.33
CA ARG A 69 0.73 -7.30 11.72
C ARG A 69 1.85 -6.53 12.39
N ARG A 70 2.89 -6.18 11.65
CA ARG A 70 4.05 -5.47 12.19
C ARG A 70 3.85 -3.96 12.27
N LEU A 71 2.84 -3.42 11.60
CA LEU A 71 2.54 -1.99 11.61
C LEU A 71 1.63 -1.57 12.76
N GLN A 72 1.41 -2.43 13.73
CA GLN A 72 0.51 -2.12 14.84
C GLN A 72 1.00 -0.90 15.62
N GLY A 73 0.06 -0.08 16.08
CA GLY A 73 0.38 1.09 16.87
C GLY A 73 -0.42 2.30 16.47
N ASP A 74 -0.16 3.42 17.14
CA ASP A 74 -0.95 4.64 16.99
C ASP A 74 -0.78 5.29 15.62
N ALA A 75 0.36 5.06 14.98
CA ALA A 75 0.67 5.69 13.69
C ALA A 75 0.40 4.76 12.51
N MET A 76 -0.44 3.75 12.71
CA MET A 76 -0.74 2.81 11.63
C MET A 76 -1.50 3.50 10.50
N PRO A 77 -1.02 3.38 9.24
CA PRO A 77 -1.74 3.97 8.11
C PRO A 77 -3.00 3.17 7.78
N MET A 78 -3.89 3.79 7.01
CA MET A 78 -4.95 3.04 6.36
C MET A 78 -4.32 2.11 5.34
N VAL A 79 -4.84 0.88 5.25
CA VAL A 79 -4.28 -0.11 4.33
C VAL A 79 -5.35 -0.53 3.32
N VAL A 80 -4.98 -0.49 2.05
CA VAL A 80 -5.79 -1.04 0.97
C VAL A 80 -4.98 -2.17 0.35
N PHE A 81 -5.50 -3.38 0.44
CA PHE A 81 -4.84 -4.53 -0.19
C PHE A 81 -5.08 -4.53 -1.69
N VAL A 82 -4.01 -4.75 -2.43
CA VAL A 82 -4.06 -4.83 -3.89
C VAL A 82 -3.37 -6.13 -4.30
N THR A 83 -3.91 -6.78 -5.31
CA THR A 83 -3.33 -8.04 -5.78
C THR A 83 -3.55 -8.17 -7.28
N ALA A 84 -2.72 -9.00 -7.91
CA ALA A 84 -2.84 -9.29 -9.33
C ALA A 84 -4.11 -10.09 -9.66
N PHE A 85 -4.75 -10.68 -8.66
CA PHE A 85 -5.98 -11.46 -8.87
C PHE A 85 -7.19 -10.57 -8.61
N ASP A 86 -7.95 -10.32 -9.65
CA ASP A 86 -9.09 -9.39 -9.58
C ASP A 86 -10.06 -9.71 -8.46
N HIS A 87 -10.37 -10.99 -8.26
CA HIS A 87 -11.32 -11.35 -7.22
C HIS A 87 -10.80 -11.09 -5.82
N TYR A 88 -9.49 -11.19 -5.60
CA TYR A 88 -8.90 -10.83 -4.31
C TYR A 88 -8.95 -9.32 -4.10
N ALA A 89 -8.65 -8.57 -5.13
CA ALA A 89 -8.72 -7.11 -5.03
C ALA A 89 -10.13 -6.67 -4.71
N LEU A 90 -11.12 -7.28 -5.37
CA LEU A 90 -12.51 -6.95 -5.13
C LEU A 90 -12.92 -7.30 -3.71
N GLU A 91 -12.55 -8.48 -3.23
CA GLU A 91 -12.83 -8.89 -1.86
C GLU A 91 -12.19 -7.95 -0.85
N ALA A 92 -10.95 -7.54 -1.11
CA ALA A 92 -10.27 -6.61 -0.23
C ALA A 92 -11.03 -5.29 -0.15
N PHE A 93 -11.52 -4.82 -1.28
CA PHE A 93 -12.33 -3.60 -1.30
C PHE A 93 -13.63 -3.77 -0.53
N GLU A 94 -14.29 -4.90 -0.70
CA GLU A 94 -15.58 -5.13 -0.03
C GLU A 94 -15.43 -5.27 1.47
N VAL A 95 -14.33 -5.86 1.94
CA VAL A 95 -14.14 -6.16 3.36
C VAL A 95 -13.36 -5.06 4.06
N HIS A 96 -12.38 -4.47 3.40
CA HIS A 96 -11.43 -3.55 4.01
C HIS A 96 -11.49 -2.14 3.44
N ALA A 97 -12.22 -1.95 2.37
CA ALA A 97 -12.29 -0.62 1.77
C ALA A 97 -13.01 0.32 2.69
N VAL A 98 -12.47 1.40 2.77
CA VAL A 98 -12.94 2.44 3.65
C VAL A 98 -13.44 3.58 2.83
#